data_3fb9767905979df99b878114ff823553
#
_entry.id   3fb9767905979df99b878114ff823553
#
_cell.length_a   1.000
_cell.length_b   1.000
_cell.length_c   1.000
_cell.angle_alpha   90.00
_cell.angle_beta   90.00
_cell.angle_gamma   90.00
#
_symmetry.space_group_name_H-M   'P 1'
#
loop_
_entity.id
_entity.type
_entity.pdbx_description
1 polymer ?
#
loop_
_entity_poly.entity_id
_entity_poly.type
_entity_poly.pdbx_seq_one_letter_code
_entity_poly.pdbx_strand_id
1 'polypeptide(L)'
;MADEMNEVFDRAAELFAVLSTPIRLRIISELCHGEKNVGQLLAQIDVTQPNMSQHLNIMYRSGILGKRRQGAQVFYRIADEKAAVVCRAMCTQVAIDSAMN
;
A
#
# COMPACT_ATOMS: atom_id res chain seq x y z
N MET A 1 1.10 12.34 28.19
CA MET A 1 2.23 12.45 27.25
C MET A 1 2.82 11.10 26.91
N ALA A 2 3.19 10.29 27.90
CA ALA A 2 3.74 8.95 27.63
C ALA A 2 2.72 8.05 26.90
N ASP A 3 1.44 8.11 27.30
CA ASP A 3 0.39 7.32 26.68
C ASP A 3 0.14 7.74 25.23
N GLU A 4 0.19 9.04 24.94
CA GLU A 4 0.02 9.55 23.58
C GLU A 4 1.16 9.10 22.67
N MET A 5 2.40 9.11 23.15
CA MET A 5 3.54 8.64 22.38
C MET A 5 3.48 7.13 22.15
N ASN A 6 3.05 6.37 23.15
CA ASN A 6 2.86 4.93 22.98
C ASN A 6 1.80 4.63 21.92
N GLU A 7 0.73 5.40 21.88
CA GLU A 7 -0.30 5.25 20.85
C GLU A 7 0.24 5.57 19.45
N VAL A 8 1.10 6.58 19.32
CA VAL A 8 1.76 6.90 18.05
C VAL A 8 2.60 5.72 17.57
N PHE A 9 3.41 5.13 18.45
CA PHE A 9 4.23 3.99 18.10
C PHE A 9 3.39 2.77 17.74
N ASP A 10 2.30 2.53 18.45
CA ASP A 10 1.40 1.41 18.16
C ASP A 10 0.78 1.56 16.77
N ARG A 11 0.30 2.75 16.44
CA ARG A 11 -0.32 3.02 15.14
C ARG A 11 0.71 2.94 14.01
N ALA A 12 1.90 3.47 14.23
CA ALA A 12 2.98 3.37 13.24
C ALA A 12 3.35 1.91 12.98
N ALA A 13 3.45 1.11 14.04
CA ALA A 13 3.76 -0.30 13.93
C ALA A 13 2.68 -1.06 13.15
N GLU A 14 1.40 -0.74 13.35
CA GLU A 14 0.30 -1.32 12.59
C GLU A 14 0.42 -1.01 11.10
N LEU A 15 0.76 0.22 10.76
CA LEU A 15 0.96 0.62 9.38
C LEU A 15 2.12 -0.15 8.74
N PHE A 16 3.26 -0.21 9.42
CA PHE A 16 4.41 -0.97 8.93
C PHE A 16 4.07 -2.45 8.75
N ALA A 17 3.30 -3.03 9.67
CA ALA A 17 2.91 -4.44 9.58
C ALA A 17 2.11 -4.71 8.29
N VAL A 18 1.17 -3.84 7.95
CA VAL A 18 0.38 -3.99 6.73
C VAL A 18 1.27 -3.82 5.49
N LEU A 19 2.26 -2.95 5.54
CA LEU A 19 3.13 -2.68 4.39
C LEU A 19 4.30 -3.66 4.26
N SER A 20 4.42 -4.66 5.14
CA SER A 20 5.62 -5.48 5.24
C SER A 20 5.71 -6.63 4.23
N THR A 21 5.06 -6.51 3.06
CA THR A 21 5.21 -7.48 1.98
C THR A 21 5.58 -6.75 0.67
N PRO A 22 6.41 -7.38 -0.19
CA PRO A 22 6.76 -6.75 -1.47
C PRO A 22 5.54 -6.43 -2.33
N ILE A 23 4.54 -7.31 -2.35
CA ILE A 23 3.35 -7.08 -3.17
C ILE A 23 2.59 -5.85 -2.71
N ARG A 24 2.42 -5.66 -1.38
CA ARG A 24 1.69 -4.49 -0.87
C ARG A 24 2.45 -3.20 -1.12
N LEU A 25 3.78 -3.22 -1.03
CA LEU A 25 4.58 -2.04 -1.39
C LEU A 25 4.41 -1.70 -2.87
N ARG A 26 4.36 -2.71 -3.75
CA ARG A 26 4.13 -2.49 -5.18
C ARG A 26 2.74 -1.94 -5.46
N ILE A 27 1.73 -2.41 -4.72
CA ILE A 27 0.38 -1.86 -4.84
C ILE A 27 0.37 -0.38 -4.50
N ILE A 28 0.98 0.02 -3.40
CA ILE A 28 1.07 1.43 -3.02
C ILE A 28 1.79 2.24 -4.11
N SER A 29 2.90 1.72 -4.61
CA SER A 29 3.67 2.39 -5.66
C SER A 29 2.81 2.63 -6.91
N GLU A 30 2.05 1.62 -7.34
CA GLU A 30 1.17 1.76 -8.50
C GLU A 30 0.05 2.77 -8.25
N LEU A 31 -0.55 2.74 -7.06
CA LEU A 31 -1.65 3.64 -6.73
C LEU A 31 -1.19 5.08 -6.46
N CYS A 32 0.09 5.32 -6.26
CA CYS A 32 0.63 6.68 -6.18
C CYS A 32 0.43 7.46 -7.48
N HIS A 33 0.24 6.77 -8.60
CA HIS A 33 -0.01 7.39 -9.90
C HIS A 33 -1.49 7.62 -10.20
N GLY A 34 -2.37 7.26 -9.28
CA GLY A 34 -3.82 7.40 -9.42
C GLY A 34 -4.53 6.10 -9.13
N GLU A 35 -5.86 6.16 -9.06
CA GLU A 35 -6.66 4.97 -8.78
C GLU A 35 -6.56 3.95 -9.93
N LYS A 36 -6.68 2.67 -9.58
CA LYS A 36 -6.60 1.56 -10.53
C LYS A 36 -7.56 0.45 -10.12
N ASN A 37 -8.06 -0.26 -11.13
CA ASN A 37 -8.86 -1.47 -10.88
C ASN A 37 -7.93 -2.69 -10.76
N VAL A 38 -8.52 -3.85 -10.41
CA VAL A 38 -7.75 -5.08 -10.21
C VAL A 38 -7.00 -5.50 -11.49
N GLY A 39 -7.66 -5.38 -12.64
CA GLY A 39 -7.04 -5.73 -13.91
C GLY A 39 -5.79 -4.90 -14.21
N GLN A 40 -5.86 -3.60 -13.94
CA GLN A 40 -4.73 -2.70 -14.13
C GLN A 40 -3.57 -3.03 -13.20
N LEU A 41 -3.88 -3.40 -11.95
CA LEU A 41 -2.85 -3.81 -11.01
C LEU A 41 -2.21 -5.14 -11.41
N LEU A 42 -3.01 -6.10 -11.87
CA LEU A 42 -2.50 -7.39 -12.34
C LEU A 42 -1.63 -7.26 -13.59
N ALA A 43 -1.85 -6.22 -14.39
CA ALA A 43 -1.01 -5.98 -15.56
C ALA A 43 0.41 -5.55 -15.17
N GLN A 44 0.60 -5.00 -13.98
CA GLN A 44 1.89 -4.47 -13.51
C GLN A 44 2.54 -5.32 -12.44
N ILE A 45 1.77 -6.12 -11.72
CA ILE A 45 2.27 -6.88 -10.58
C ILE A 45 2.00 -8.36 -10.82
N ASP A 46 3.07 -9.15 -10.84
CA ASP A 46 2.99 -10.59 -11.10
C ASP A 46 2.51 -11.33 -9.85
N VAL A 47 1.21 -11.52 -9.76
CA VAL A 47 0.54 -12.20 -8.66
C VAL A 47 -0.79 -12.74 -9.19
N THR A 48 -1.29 -13.82 -8.62
CA THR A 48 -2.58 -14.36 -9.02
C THR A 48 -3.71 -13.41 -8.61
N GLN A 49 -4.83 -13.47 -9.33
CA GLN A 49 -5.99 -12.63 -9.00
C GLN A 49 -6.51 -12.89 -7.59
N PRO A 50 -6.65 -14.14 -7.10
CA PRO A 50 -7.07 -14.36 -5.71
C PRO A 50 -6.11 -13.75 -4.70
N ASN A 51 -4.79 -13.84 -4.92
CA ASN A 51 -3.81 -13.26 -4.01
C ASN A 51 -3.87 -11.73 -4.05
N MET A 52 -4.01 -11.14 -5.24
CA MET A 52 -4.20 -9.69 -5.36
C MET A 52 -5.41 -9.23 -4.57
N SER A 53 -6.53 -9.91 -4.75
CA SER A 53 -7.79 -9.56 -4.04
C SER A 53 -7.62 -9.66 -2.53
N GLN A 54 -6.89 -10.66 -2.05
CA GLN A 54 -6.63 -10.82 -0.63
C GLN A 54 -5.79 -9.66 -0.08
N HIS A 55 -4.72 -9.27 -0.78
CA HIS A 55 -3.91 -8.13 -0.38
C HIS A 55 -4.73 -6.83 -0.36
N LEU A 56 -5.51 -6.59 -1.41
CA LEU A 56 -6.33 -5.39 -1.51
C LEU A 56 -7.37 -5.33 -0.39
N ASN A 57 -7.98 -6.46 -0.05
CA ASN A 57 -8.96 -6.51 1.02
C ASN A 57 -8.35 -6.21 2.39
N ILE A 58 -7.17 -6.76 2.68
CA ILE A 58 -6.46 -6.46 3.93
C ILE A 58 -6.13 -4.97 4.01
N MET A 59 -5.61 -4.40 2.93
CA MET A 59 -5.24 -2.99 2.89
C MET A 59 -6.47 -2.07 2.98
N TYR A 60 -7.58 -2.48 2.39
CA TYR A 60 -8.84 -1.74 2.49
C TYR A 60 -9.38 -1.77 3.92
N ARG A 61 -9.40 -2.94 4.55
CA ARG A 61 -9.90 -3.08 5.94
C ARG A 61 -9.05 -2.31 6.94
N SER A 62 -7.75 -2.18 6.67
CA SER A 62 -6.85 -1.44 7.55
C SER A 62 -6.96 0.08 7.38
N GLY A 63 -7.72 0.54 6.38
CA GLY A 63 -7.89 1.97 6.11
C GLY A 63 -6.80 2.58 5.23
N ILE A 64 -5.85 1.79 4.76
CA ILE A 64 -4.78 2.27 3.88
C ILE A 64 -5.33 2.59 2.49
N LEU A 65 -6.23 1.74 1.98
CA LEU A 65 -6.86 1.94 0.68
C LEU A 65 -8.33 2.28 0.84
N GLY A 66 -8.82 3.12 -0.07
CA GLY A 66 -10.23 3.28 -0.32
C GLY A 66 -10.60 2.57 -1.62
N LYS A 67 -11.89 2.38 -1.85
CA LYS A 67 -12.37 1.80 -3.09
C LYS A 67 -13.70 2.41 -3.49
N ARG A 68 -14.00 2.37 -4.78
CA ARG A 68 -15.31 2.76 -5.31
C ARG A 68 -15.68 1.81 -6.42
N ARG A 69 -16.98 1.63 -6.61
CA ARG A 69 -17.50 0.82 -7.70
C ARG A 69 -17.92 1.73 -8.87
N GLN A 70 -17.57 1.31 -10.09
CA GLN A 70 -18.05 1.95 -11.29
C GLN A 70 -18.47 0.84 -12.27
N GLY A 71 -19.78 0.62 -12.41
CA GLY A 71 -20.30 -0.50 -13.18
C GLY A 71 -19.89 -1.82 -12.53
N ALA A 72 -19.32 -2.71 -13.33
CA ALA A 72 -18.84 -4.01 -12.86
C ALA A 72 -17.42 -3.95 -12.27
N GLN A 73 -16.76 -2.77 -12.29
CA GLN A 73 -15.38 -2.63 -11.88
C GLN A 73 -15.27 -1.95 -10.52
N VAL A 74 -14.26 -2.36 -9.75
CA VAL A 74 -13.91 -1.73 -8.48
C VAL A 74 -12.54 -1.08 -8.64
N PHE A 75 -12.47 0.20 -8.33
CA PHE A 75 -11.23 0.98 -8.37
C PHE A 75 -10.73 1.21 -6.95
N TYR A 76 -9.44 1.04 -6.76
CA TYR A 76 -8.77 1.26 -5.48
C TYR A 76 -7.93 2.52 -5.54
N ARG A 77 -7.81 3.20 -4.41
CA ARG A 77 -7.00 4.41 -4.26
C ARG A 77 -6.31 4.41 -2.91
N ILE A 78 -5.27 5.21 -2.77
CA ILE A 78 -4.64 5.44 -1.47
C ILE A 78 -5.56 6.35 -0.66
N ALA A 79 -6.02 5.86 0.51
CA ALA A 79 -6.84 6.64 1.43
C ALA A 79 -6.01 7.24 2.56
N ASP A 80 -4.90 6.60 2.92
CA ASP A 80 -3.99 7.06 3.97
C ASP A 80 -2.66 7.47 3.35
N GLU A 81 -2.44 8.78 3.25
CA GLU A 81 -1.22 9.34 2.66
C GLU A 81 0.05 8.92 3.39
N LYS A 82 -0.02 8.58 4.67
CA LYS A 82 1.14 8.11 5.41
C LYS A 82 1.75 6.88 4.77
N ALA A 83 0.92 5.98 4.23
CA ALA A 83 1.39 4.79 3.53
C ALA A 83 2.21 5.16 2.29
N ALA A 84 1.75 6.14 1.52
CA ALA A 84 2.45 6.61 0.33
C ALA A 84 3.80 7.26 0.70
N VAL A 85 3.80 8.09 1.74
CA VAL A 85 5.01 8.79 2.19
C VAL A 85 6.07 7.79 2.63
N VAL A 86 5.71 6.84 3.48
CA VAL A 86 6.64 5.84 4.02
C VAL A 86 7.17 4.94 2.91
N CYS A 87 6.30 4.46 2.05
CA CYS A 87 6.67 3.57 0.95
C CYS A 87 7.66 4.28 0.02
N ARG A 88 7.35 5.51 -0.38
CA ARG A 88 8.19 6.28 -1.29
C ARG A 88 9.55 6.57 -0.67
N ALA A 89 9.59 7.01 0.59
CA ALA A 89 10.84 7.32 1.27
C ALA A 89 11.74 6.09 1.39
N MET A 90 11.18 4.98 1.83
CA MET A 90 11.96 3.75 2.03
C MET A 90 12.43 3.17 0.70
N CYS A 91 11.53 3.06 -0.28
CA CYS A 91 11.87 2.46 -1.57
C CYS A 91 12.90 3.31 -2.32
N THR A 92 12.81 4.64 -2.24
CA THR A 92 13.79 5.53 -2.84
C THR A 92 15.16 5.32 -2.19
N GLN A 93 15.21 5.25 -0.87
CA GLN A 93 16.49 5.07 -0.16
C GLN A 93 17.11 3.71 -0.49
N VAL A 94 16.30 2.65 -0.52
CA VAL A 94 16.80 1.32 -0.87
C VAL A 94 17.33 1.31 -2.31
N ALA A 95 16.63 1.96 -3.24
CA ALA A 95 17.07 2.05 -4.63
C ALA A 95 18.40 2.79 -4.76
N ILE A 96 18.59 3.89 -4.01
CA ILE A 96 19.83 4.65 -3.99
C ILE A 96 20.97 3.77 -3.46
N ASP A 97 20.75 3.10 -2.33
CA ASP A 97 21.76 2.23 -1.73
C ASP A 97 22.17 1.11 -2.69
N SER A 98 21.21 0.51 -3.39
CA SER A 98 21.47 -0.55 -4.36
C SER A 98 22.27 -0.05 -5.55
N ALA A 99 22.00 1.18 -6.00
CA ALA A 99 22.72 1.76 -7.14
C ALA A 99 24.16 2.12 -6.79
N MET A 100 24.45 2.37 -5.52
CA MET A 100 25.81 2.73 -5.06
C MET A 100 26.69 1.51 -4.79
N ASN A 101 26.12 0.33 -4.75
CA ASN A 101 26.86 -0.91 -4.57
C ASN A 101 27.19 -1.52 -5.93
#